data_a82b12e10090cb0dd5aa9b112200e778
#
_entry.id   a82b12e10090cb0dd5aa9b112200e778
#
_cell.length_a   1.000
_cell.length_b   1.000
_cell.length_c   1.000
_cell.angle_alpha   90.00
_cell.angle_beta   90.00
_cell.angle_gamma   90.00
#
_symmetry.space_group_name_H-M   'P 1'
#
loop_
_entity.id
_entity.type
_entity.pdbx_description
1 polymer ?
#
loop_
_entity_poly.entity_id
_entity_poly.type
_entity_poly.pdbx_seq_one_letter_code
_entity_poly.pdbx_strand_id
1 'polypeptide(L)'
;MLQRLTSNFVEIRMKEDETFNEFYAKLKDVVNSTFNLGESIVESKIVRKILRSLPERFHAKITPIEEVKDIDQFPLTELIGNL
;
A
#
# COMPACT_ATOMS: atom_id res chain seq x y z
N MET A 1 20.82 -3.77 6.26
CA MET A 1 20.29 -3.43 4.94
C MET A 1 18.87 -3.88 4.75
N LEU A 2 18.57 -5.16 4.98
CA LEU A 2 17.20 -5.65 4.87
C LEU A 2 16.27 -4.94 5.86
N GLN A 3 16.74 -4.68 7.06
CA GLN A 3 15.97 -3.95 8.07
C GLN A 3 15.59 -2.56 7.60
N ARG A 4 16.49 -1.92 6.87
CA ARG A 4 16.24 -0.56 6.39
C ARG A 4 15.08 -0.53 5.39
N LEU A 5 15.03 -1.50 4.48
CA LEU A 5 13.95 -1.57 3.51
C LEU A 5 12.63 -1.91 4.18
N THR A 6 12.66 -2.79 5.18
CA THR A 6 11.48 -3.11 5.95
C THR A 6 10.96 -1.87 6.68
N SER A 7 11.86 -1.09 7.26
CA SER A 7 11.50 0.16 7.92
C SER A 7 10.87 1.14 6.93
N ASN A 8 11.44 1.24 5.73
CA ASN A 8 10.89 2.12 4.70
C ASN A 8 9.47 1.71 4.34
N PHE A 9 9.23 0.41 4.20
CA PHE A 9 7.87 -0.08 3.90
C PHE A 9 6.90 0.25 5.03
N VAL A 10 7.33 0.09 6.27
CA VAL A 10 6.47 0.36 7.43
C VAL A 10 6.20 1.85 7.58
N GLU A 11 7.18 2.68 7.30
CA GLU A 11 7.08 4.13 7.51
C GLU A 11 6.43 4.90 6.37
N ILE A 12 6.38 4.31 5.18
CA ILE A 12 5.84 5.03 4.02
C ILE A 12 4.35 5.32 4.21
N ARG A 13 3.97 6.57 3.97
CA ARG A 13 2.58 7.00 4.08
C ARG A 13 2.28 8.08 3.06
N MET A 14 1.02 8.15 2.65
CA MET A 14 0.58 9.20 1.74
C MET A 14 0.44 10.51 2.50
N LYS A 15 1.06 11.56 1.97
CA LYS A 15 0.95 12.89 2.56
C LYS A 15 -0.37 13.55 2.13
N GLU A 16 -0.79 14.56 2.86
CA GLU A 16 -2.06 15.22 2.60
C GLU A 16 -2.08 15.95 1.26
N ASP A 17 -0.94 16.47 0.84
CA ASP A 17 -0.80 17.19 -0.42
C ASP A 17 -0.31 16.30 -1.55
N GLU A 18 -0.15 15.01 -1.29
CA GLU A 18 0.38 14.04 -2.25
C GLU A 18 -0.77 13.38 -3.01
N THR A 19 -0.56 13.11 -4.31
CA THR A 19 -1.53 12.33 -5.07
C THR A 19 -1.33 10.85 -4.79
N PHE A 20 -2.38 10.06 -5.02
CA PHE A 20 -2.27 8.62 -4.87
C PHE A 20 -1.18 8.05 -5.78
N ASN A 21 -1.08 8.56 -7.01
CA ASN A 21 -0.08 8.08 -7.96
C ASN A 21 1.34 8.30 -7.45
N GLU A 22 1.59 9.45 -6.84
CA GLU A 22 2.90 9.75 -6.27
C GLU A 22 3.23 8.80 -5.12
N PHE A 23 2.27 8.58 -4.23
CA PHE A 23 2.43 7.65 -3.13
C PHE A 23 2.67 6.23 -3.62
N TYR A 24 1.87 5.79 -4.59
CA TYR A 24 1.97 4.44 -5.10
C TYR A 24 3.30 4.19 -5.79
N ALA A 25 3.83 5.19 -6.49
CA ALA A 25 5.15 5.08 -7.12
C ALA A 25 6.24 4.82 -6.08
N LYS A 26 6.19 5.54 -4.95
CA LYS A 26 7.13 5.32 -3.86
C LYS A 26 7.00 3.92 -3.26
N LEU A 27 5.75 3.49 -3.07
CA LEU A 27 5.50 2.17 -2.52
C LEU A 27 6.01 1.07 -3.44
N LYS A 28 5.79 1.22 -4.74
CA LYS A 28 6.30 0.25 -5.72
C LYS A 28 7.82 0.18 -5.71
N ASP A 29 8.49 1.32 -5.57
CA ASP A 29 9.96 1.33 -5.49
C ASP A 29 10.44 0.51 -4.30
N VAL A 30 9.81 0.67 -3.14
CA VAL A 30 10.18 -0.08 -1.94
C VAL A 30 9.94 -1.57 -2.16
N VAL A 31 8.80 -1.92 -2.73
CA VAL A 31 8.47 -3.33 -2.98
C VAL A 31 9.46 -3.95 -3.95
N ASN A 32 9.80 -3.25 -5.03
CA ASN A 32 10.76 -3.73 -6.02
C ASN A 32 12.15 -3.89 -5.42
N SER A 33 12.58 -2.95 -4.59
CA SER A 33 13.88 -3.02 -3.94
C SER A 33 13.97 -4.24 -3.02
N THR A 34 12.90 -4.50 -2.28
CA THR A 34 12.84 -5.66 -1.40
C THR A 34 12.90 -6.95 -2.22
N PHE A 35 12.19 -6.99 -3.33
CA PHE A 35 12.19 -8.15 -4.22
C PHE A 35 13.60 -8.42 -4.78
N ASN A 36 14.30 -7.37 -5.18
CA ASN A 36 15.65 -7.49 -5.72
C ASN A 36 16.66 -8.05 -4.71
N LEU A 37 16.36 -7.93 -3.43
CA LEU A 37 17.20 -8.49 -2.37
C LEU A 37 16.81 -9.91 -1.99
N GLY A 38 15.93 -10.54 -2.76
CA GLY A 38 15.54 -11.91 -2.51
C GLY A 38 14.33 -12.07 -1.60
N GLU A 39 13.72 -10.98 -1.20
CA GLU A 39 12.52 -11.02 -0.39
C GLU A 39 11.33 -10.46 -1.19
N SER A 40 10.15 -11.02 -0.98
CA SER A 40 8.96 -10.52 -1.64
C SER A 40 7.90 -10.16 -0.61
N ILE A 41 7.16 -9.10 -0.91
CA ILE A 41 6.06 -8.66 -0.07
C ILE A 41 4.77 -9.15 -0.72
N VAL A 42 3.99 -9.93 0.03
CA VAL A 42 2.75 -10.49 -0.53
C VAL A 42 1.74 -9.38 -0.81
N GLU A 43 0.89 -9.62 -1.79
CA GLU A 43 -0.07 -8.62 -2.24
C GLU A 43 -1.00 -8.16 -1.13
N SER A 44 -1.43 -9.05 -0.26
CA SER A 44 -2.32 -8.69 0.85
C SER A 44 -1.67 -7.68 1.79
N LYS A 45 -0.37 -7.79 2.02
CA LYS A 45 0.35 -6.81 2.84
C LYS A 45 0.39 -5.45 2.16
N ILE A 46 0.55 -5.44 0.85
CA ILE A 46 0.56 -4.19 0.08
C ILE A 46 -0.82 -3.53 0.15
N VAL A 47 -1.88 -4.29 -0.03
CA VAL A 47 -3.25 -3.78 0.06
C VAL A 47 -3.50 -3.18 1.44
N ARG A 48 -3.16 -3.89 2.49
CA ARG A 48 -3.35 -3.41 3.85
C ARG A 48 -2.53 -2.16 4.13
N LYS A 49 -1.31 -2.11 3.61
CA LYS A 49 -0.45 -0.95 3.79
C LYS A 49 -1.04 0.28 3.12
N ILE A 50 -1.58 0.12 1.92
CA ILE A 50 -2.23 1.22 1.21
C ILE A 50 -3.42 1.73 2.02
N LEU A 51 -4.28 0.82 2.48
CA LEU A 51 -5.47 1.22 3.24
C LEU A 51 -5.11 2.00 4.51
N ARG A 52 -4.03 1.61 5.18
CA ARG A 52 -3.59 2.28 6.40
C ARG A 52 -2.86 3.59 6.15
N SER A 53 -2.37 3.78 4.95
CA SER A 53 -1.53 4.94 4.63
C SER A 53 -2.30 6.09 4.01
N LEU A 54 -3.55 5.87 3.62
CA LEU A 54 -4.36 6.89 2.97
C LEU A 54 -4.84 7.93 3.97
N PRO A 55 -4.84 9.23 3.58
CA PRO A 55 -5.37 10.27 4.44
C PRO A 55 -6.89 10.19 4.55
N GLU A 56 -7.43 10.97 5.48
CA GLU A 56 -8.84 10.92 5.81
C GLU A 56 -9.76 11.19 4.63
N ARG A 57 -9.30 11.98 3.67
CA ARG A 57 -10.12 12.30 2.49
C ARG A 57 -10.50 11.06 1.67
N PHE A 58 -9.78 9.95 1.84
CA PHE A 58 -10.10 8.70 1.15
C PHE A 58 -11.00 7.79 1.97
N HIS A 59 -11.37 8.20 3.18
CA HIS A 59 -12.11 7.33 4.10
C HIS A 59 -13.42 6.83 3.49
N ALA A 60 -14.16 7.70 2.82
CA ALA A 60 -15.43 7.31 2.20
C ALA A 60 -15.24 6.26 1.10
N LYS A 61 -14.08 6.26 0.45
CA LYS A 61 -13.77 5.30 -0.60
C LYS A 61 -13.28 3.97 -0.05
N ILE A 62 -12.58 3.98 1.07
CA ILE A 62 -11.99 2.76 1.61
C ILE A 62 -12.90 2.01 2.57
N THR A 63 -13.88 2.68 3.17
CA THR A 63 -14.79 2.04 4.12
C THR A 63 -15.50 0.83 3.51
N PRO A 64 -16.09 0.91 2.30
CA PRO A 64 -16.70 -0.27 1.69
C PRO A 64 -15.69 -1.40 1.43
N ILE A 65 -14.44 -1.04 1.13
CA ILE A 65 -13.39 -2.01 0.89
C ILE A 65 -13.03 -2.74 2.19
N GLU A 66 -12.94 -1.99 3.28
CA GLU A 66 -12.61 -2.56 4.58
C GLU A 66 -13.70 -3.49 5.11
N GLU A 67 -14.93 -3.33 4.63
CA GLU A 67 -16.04 -4.20 5.02
C GLU A 67 -16.03 -5.54 4.30
N VAL A 68 -15.19 -5.69 3.27
CA VAL A 68 -15.04 -6.97 2.58
C VAL A 68 -14.43 -7.99 3.54
N LYS A 69 -15.04 -9.17 3.63
CA LYS A 69 -14.61 -10.18 4.60
C LYS A 69 -13.20 -10.69 4.37
N ASP A 70 -12.77 -10.78 3.11
CA ASP A 70 -11.47 -11.33 2.76
C ASP A 70 -10.57 -10.28 2.14
N ILE A 71 -10.16 -9.30 2.96
CA ILE A 71 -9.26 -8.25 2.51
C ILE A 71 -7.94 -8.86 1.98
N ASP A 72 -7.56 -10.02 2.51
CA ASP A 72 -6.33 -10.69 2.08
C ASP A 72 -6.41 -11.21 0.66
N GLN A 73 -7.63 -11.40 0.13
CA GLN A 73 -7.85 -11.84 -1.23
C GLN A 73 -8.31 -10.72 -2.15
N PHE A 74 -8.41 -9.51 -1.63
CA PHE A 74 -8.82 -8.37 -2.43
C PHE A 74 -7.71 -7.99 -3.40
N PRO A 75 -7.97 -8.01 -4.72
CA PRO A 75 -6.90 -7.74 -5.68
C PRO A 75 -6.42 -6.31 -5.61
N LEU A 76 -5.10 -6.15 -5.71
CA LEU A 76 -4.49 -4.81 -5.69
C LEU A 76 -5.00 -3.96 -6.85
N THR A 77 -5.20 -4.57 -8.02
CA THR A 77 -5.71 -3.85 -9.18
C THR A 77 -7.10 -3.28 -8.95
N GLU A 78 -7.95 -4.00 -8.24
CA GLU A 78 -9.28 -3.49 -7.89
C GLU A 78 -9.20 -2.35 -6.90
N LEU A 79 -8.31 -2.46 -5.92
CA LEU A 79 -8.11 -1.39 -4.96
C LEU A 79 -7.70 -0.11 -5.67
N ILE A 80 -6.72 -0.19 -6.56
CA ILE A 80 -6.24 0.97 -7.29
C ILE A 80 -7.33 1.56 -8.16
N GLY A 81 -8.13 0.71 -8.79
CA GLY A 81 -9.23 1.16 -9.63
C GLY A 81 -10.32 1.90 -8.88
N ASN A 82 -10.44 1.66 -7.57
CA ASN A 82 -11.45 2.31 -6.74
C ASN A 82 -10.95 3.59 -6.08
N LEU A 83 -9.68 3.88 -6.20
CA LEU A 83 -9.10 5.10 -5.64
C LEU A 83 -8.90 6.15 -6.72
#